data_ad989cc4c88301a0b84c3cfc02893292
#
_entry.id   ad989cc4c88301a0b84c3cfc02893292
#
_cell.length_a   1.000
_cell.length_b   1.000
_cell.length_c   1.000
_cell.angle_alpha   90.00
_cell.angle_beta   90.00
_cell.angle_gamma   90.00
#
_symmetry.space_group_name_H-M   'P 1'
#
loop_
_entity.id
_entity.type
_entity.pdbx_description
1 polymer ?
#
loop_
_entity_poly.entity_id
_entity_poly.type
_entity_poly.pdbx_seq_one_letter_code
_entity_poly.pdbx_strand_id
1 'polypeptide(L)'
;GALSLLAHDKIVDLQPNRGAFVHVPDLKEMKDVFNTRIEMESMILSVLIDMPDLETRLQPLYAMIEQEGAASESGDRVGWNRLSNAFHVELARLLDNDVLFEIMNTLCARSSLIVAVSDPLRKEKRTINSNSHHEHREILDLLVAGKRNRVTKVMRRHLSACIERLEQKLEM
;
A
#
# COMPACT_ATOMS: atom_id res chain seq x y z
N GLY A 1 6.30 -7.07 24.36
CA GLY A 1 5.18 -7.90 23.86
C GLY A 1 4.60 -7.35 22.54
N ALA A 2 3.56 -7.99 21.98
CA ALA A 2 2.99 -7.60 20.67
C ALA A 2 2.56 -6.13 20.61
N LEU A 3 1.93 -5.60 21.67
CA LEU A 3 1.53 -4.18 21.73
C LEU A 3 2.71 -3.22 21.67
N SER A 4 3.88 -3.60 22.20
CA SER A 4 5.09 -2.77 22.14
C SER A 4 5.65 -2.71 20.72
N LEU A 5 5.55 -3.80 19.95
CA LEU A 5 5.92 -3.82 18.54
C LEU A 5 4.97 -2.94 17.71
N LEU A 6 3.67 -3.09 17.91
CA LEU A 6 2.67 -2.26 17.23
C LEU A 6 2.83 -0.76 17.55
N ALA A 7 3.24 -0.43 18.79
CA ALA A 7 3.52 0.96 19.16
C ALA A 7 4.82 1.48 18.52
N HIS A 8 5.85 0.62 18.42
CA HIS A 8 7.08 0.95 17.71
C HIS A 8 6.79 1.28 16.24
N ASP A 9 5.94 0.48 15.61
CA ASP A 9 5.55 0.64 14.21
C ASP A 9 4.49 1.74 13.99
N LYS A 10 4.11 2.49 15.04
CA LYS A 10 3.10 3.55 14.93
C LYS A 10 1.71 3.05 14.47
N ILE A 11 1.34 1.86 14.88
CA ILE A 11 -0.01 1.30 14.64
C ILE A 11 -0.93 1.58 15.84
N VAL A 12 -0.34 1.61 17.04
CA VAL A 12 -1.04 1.95 18.27
C VAL A 12 -0.24 2.94 19.11
N ASP A 13 -0.94 3.71 19.95
CA ASP A 13 -0.37 4.57 20.98
C ASP A 13 -0.60 3.93 22.35
N LEU A 14 0.48 3.76 23.11
CA LEU A 14 0.40 3.26 24.49
C LEU A 14 0.23 4.43 25.46
N GLN A 15 -0.83 4.40 26.25
CA GLN A 15 -1.09 5.40 27.28
C GLN A 15 -0.91 4.75 28.67
N PRO A 16 -0.04 5.29 29.54
CA PRO A 16 0.15 4.76 30.89
C PRO A 16 -1.19 4.64 31.63
N ASN A 17 -1.42 3.47 32.22
CA ASN A 17 -2.65 3.12 32.99
C ASN A 17 -3.97 3.20 32.19
N ARG A 18 -3.93 3.40 30.87
CA ARG A 18 -5.12 3.50 30.00
C ARG A 18 -5.17 2.48 28.88
N GLY A 19 -4.05 1.82 28.60
CA GLY A 19 -3.98 0.76 27.56
C GLY A 19 -3.44 1.24 26.22
N ALA A 20 -3.83 0.54 25.16
CA ALA A 20 -3.42 0.83 23.78
C ALA A 20 -4.61 1.39 22.99
N PHE A 21 -4.35 2.42 22.21
CA PHE A 21 -5.32 3.07 21.31
C PHE A 21 -4.82 2.97 19.87
N VAL A 22 -5.72 2.91 18.91
CA VAL A 22 -5.35 3.00 17.49
C VAL A 22 -4.67 4.35 17.25
N HIS A 23 -3.49 4.30 16.64
CA HIS A 23 -2.77 5.53 16.28
C HIS A 23 -3.55 6.34 15.24
N VAL A 24 -3.62 7.66 15.43
CA VAL A 24 -4.25 8.58 14.47
C VAL A 24 -3.15 9.49 13.92
N PRO A 25 -2.62 9.19 12.74
CA PRO A 25 -1.55 9.98 12.14
C PRO A 25 -2.04 11.38 11.75
N ASP A 26 -1.19 12.38 11.89
CA ASP A 26 -1.44 13.71 11.34
C ASP A 26 -1.15 13.76 9.83
N LEU A 27 -1.53 14.86 9.17
CA LEU A 27 -1.34 15.02 7.71
C LEU A 27 0.14 14.94 7.31
N LYS A 28 1.04 15.49 8.14
CA LYS A 28 2.48 15.42 7.88
C LYS A 28 2.96 13.97 7.87
N GLU A 29 2.59 13.21 8.88
CA GLU A 29 2.95 11.78 8.97
C GLU A 29 2.39 10.99 7.80
N MET A 30 1.12 11.23 7.42
CA MET A 30 0.50 10.59 6.25
C MET A 30 1.31 10.85 4.97
N LYS A 31 1.70 12.10 4.74
CA LYS A 31 2.54 12.48 3.59
C LYS A 31 3.91 11.83 3.63
N ASP A 32 4.56 11.84 4.78
CA ASP A 32 5.89 11.25 4.96
C ASP A 32 5.89 9.74 4.65
N VAL A 33 4.86 9.01 5.09
CA VAL A 33 4.71 7.58 4.79
C VAL A 33 4.56 7.34 3.30
N PHE A 34 3.66 8.05 2.62
CA PHE A 34 3.45 7.84 1.18
C PHE A 34 4.63 8.33 0.33
N ASN A 35 5.26 9.46 0.67
CA ASN A 35 6.44 9.94 -0.03
C ASN A 35 7.61 8.97 0.11
N THR A 36 7.82 8.38 1.30
CA THR A 36 8.84 7.35 1.52
C THR A 36 8.53 6.12 0.67
N ARG A 37 7.27 5.68 0.60
CA ARG A 37 6.86 4.58 -0.27
C ARG A 37 7.13 4.86 -1.74
N ILE A 38 6.85 6.07 -2.22
CA ILE A 38 7.11 6.47 -3.61
C ILE A 38 8.58 6.23 -3.98
N GLU A 39 9.52 6.64 -3.14
CA GLU A 39 10.94 6.47 -3.41
C GLU A 39 11.37 5.00 -3.30
N MET A 40 10.96 4.31 -2.25
CA MET A 40 11.30 2.90 -2.04
C MET A 40 10.73 2.02 -3.16
N GLU A 41 9.46 2.19 -3.52
CA GLU A 41 8.82 1.38 -4.54
C GLU A 41 9.33 1.71 -5.95
N SER A 42 9.69 2.96 -6.22
CA SER A 42 10.38 3.32 -7.47
C SER A 42 11.72 2.59 -7.61
N MET A 43 12.48 2.49 -6.52
CA MET A 43 13.73 1.72 -6.48
C MET A 43 13.47 0.22 -6.67
N ILE A 44 12.49 -0.36 -5.97
CA ILE A 44 12.11 -1.76 -6.10
C ILE A 44 11.78 -2.10 -7.56
N LEU A 45 10.93 -1.31 -8.22
CA LEU A 45 10.57 -1.53 -9.62
C LEU A 45 11.78 -1.45 -10.55
N SER A 46 12.74 -0.54 -10.26
CA SER A 46 13.95 -0.38 -11.05
C SER A 46 14.87 -1.61 -11.03
N VAL A 47 14.82 -2.37 -9.94
CA VAL A 47 15.57 -3.63 -9.78
C VAL A 47 14.79 -4.81 -10.37
N LEU A 48 13.48 -4.89 -10.08
CA LEU A 48 12.62 -5.98 -10.54
C LEU A 48 12.63 -6.12 -12.07
N ILE A 49 12.61 -5.01 -12.80
CA ILE A 49 12.49 -5.01 -14.26
C ILE A 49 13.65 -5.74 -14.97
N ASP A 50 14.79 -5.89 -14.31
CA ASP A 50 15.97 -6.59 -14.83
C ASP A 50 16.09 -8.04 -14.30
N MET A 51 15.11 -8.49 -13.51
CA MET A 51 15.17 -9.84 -12.95
C MET A 51 14.88 -10.91 -14.02
N PRO A 52 15.62 -12.02 -13.99
CA PRO A 52 15.29 -13.17 -14.85
C PRO A 52 13.95 -13.77 -14.45
N ASP A 53 13.24 -14.33 -15.42
CA ASP A 53 11.96 -15.03 -15.22
C ASP A 53 10.88 -14.19 -14.52
N LEU A 54 10.95 -12.86 -14.68
CA LEU A 54 10.08 -11.90 -13.98
C LEU A 54 8.60 -12.21 -14.24
N GLU A 55 8.21 -12.49 -15.48
CA GLU A 55 6.81 -12.82 -15.81
C GLU A 55 6.27 -13.99 -14.99
N THR A 56 7.07 -15.05 -14.83
CA THR A 56 6.70 -16.20 -14.00
C THR A 56 6.59 -15.82 -12.52
N ARG A 57 7.53 -15.01 -12.03
CA ARG A 57 7.55 -14.55 -10.64
C ARG A 57 6.37 -13.65 -10.28
N LEU A 58 5.82 -12.93 -11.26
CA LEU A 58 4.68 -12.03 -11.06
C LEU A 58 3.31 -12.73 -11.11
N GLN A 59 3.22 -14.00 -11.53
CA GLN A 59 1.93 -14.71 -11.62
C GLN A 59 1.11 -14.70 -10.31
N PRO A 60 1.69 -14.91 -9.11
CA PRO A 60 0.93 -14.81 -7.87
C PRO A 60 0.35 -13.42 -7.61
N LEU A 61 1.01 -12.36 -8.07
CA LEU A 61 0.54 -10.98 -7.92
C LEU A 61 -0.64 -10.70 -8.84
N TYR A 62 -0.65 -11.25 -10.05
CA TYR A 62 -1.83 -11.17 -10.93
C TYR A 62 -3.07 -11.80 -10.26
N ALA A 63 -2.92 -12.98 -9.66
CA ALA A 63 -4.01 -13.62 -8.91
C ALA A 63 -4.49 -12.77 -7.70
N MET A 64 -3.56 -12.09 -7.02
CA MET A 64 -3.88 -11.18 -5.93
C MET A 64 -4.68 -9.97 -6.40
N ILE A 65 -4.34 -9.41 -7.56
CA ILE A 65 -5.06 -8.27 -8.17
C ILE A 65 -6.50 -8.64 -8.53
N GLU A 66 -6.75 -9.85 -9.03
CA GLU A 66 -8.11 -10.34 -9.28
C GLU A 66 -8.93 -10.39 -7.97
N GLN A 67 -8.33 -10.87 -6.88
CA GLN A 67 -8.98 -10.89 -5.57
C GLN A 67 -9.23 -9.47 -5.05
N GLU A 68 -8.31 -8.53 -5.27
CA GLU A 68 -8.47 -7.12 -4.91
C GLU A 68 -9.65 -6.49 -5.66
N GLY A 69 -9.76 -6.75 -6.96
CA GLY A 69 -10.89 -6.32 -7.78
C GLY A 69 -12.22 -6.84 -7.26
N ALA A 70 -12.30 -8.15 -6.98
CA ALA A 70 -13.50 -8.78 -6.43
C ALA A 70 -13.89 -8.21 -5.06
N ALA A 71 -12.92 -7.93 -4.18
CA ALA A 71 -13.16 -7.27 -2.90
C ALA A 71 -13.68 -5.83 -3.08
N SER A 72 -13.15 -5.10 -4.06
CA SER A 72 -13.64 -3.76 -4.42
C SER A 72 -15.10 -3.80 -4.90
N GLU A 73 -15.43 -4.71 -5.79
CA GLU A 73 -16.77 -4.85 -6.36
C GLU A 73 -17.83 -5.29 -5.32
N SER A 74 -17.44 -6.20 -4.43
CA SER A 74 -18.31 -6.66 -3.34
C SER A 74 -18.48 -5.67 -2.18
N GLY A 75 -17.67 -4.59 -2.15
CA GLY A 75 -17.63 -3.63 -1.05
C GLY A 75 -16.91 -4.15 0.20
N ASP A 76 -16.12 -5.21 0.09
CA ASP A 76 -15.25 -5.70 1.16
C ASP A 76 -14.04 -4.78 1.34
N ARG A 77 -14.23 -3.70 2.11
CA ARG A 77 -13.19 -2.68 2.35
C ARG A 77 -11.97 -3.22 3.07
N VAL A 78 -12.17 -4.15 3.99
CA VAL A 78 -11.07 -4.74 4.76
C VAL A 78 -10.24 -5.63 3.86
N GLY A 79 -10.88 -6.51 3.10
CA GLY A 79 -10.22 -7.37 2.12
C GLY A 79 -9.50 -6.56 1.05
N TRP A 80 -10.17 -5.56 0.47
CA TRP A 80 -9.57 -4.66 -0.51
C TRP A 80 -8.33 -3.95 0.04
N ASN A 81 -8.42 -3.27 1.21
CA ASN A 81 -7.30 -2.55 1.78
C ASN A 81 -6.11 -3.47 2.10
N ARG A 82 -6.40 -4.67 2.63
CA ARG A 82 -5.39 -5.69 2.90
C ARG A 82 -4.68 -6.15 1.63
N LEU A 83 -5.44 -6.48 0.58
CA LEU A 83 -4.89 -6.99 -0.69
C LEU A 83 -4.11 -5.90 -1.43
N SER A 84 -4.65 -4.67 -1.47
CA SER A 84 -3.98 -3.53 -2.09
C SER A 84 -2.61 -3.25 -1.45
N ASN A 85 -2.51 -3.27 -0.12
CA ASN A 85 -1.21 -3.08 0.54
C ASN A 85 -0.30 -4.31 0.42
N ALA A 86 -0.85 -5.53 0.45
CA ALA A 86 -0.07 -6.75 0.28
C ALA A 86 0.62 -6.81 -1.09
N PHE A 87 0.01 -6.30 -2.15
CA PHE A 87 0.62 -6.18 -3.47
C PHE A 87 2.00 -5.49 -3.43
N HIS A 88 2.09 -4.37 -2.74
CA HIS A 88 3.34 -3.60 -2.62
C HIS A 88 4.40 -4.33 -1.78
N VAL A 89 3.99 -5.01 -0.72
CA VAL A 89 4.88 -5.84 0.11
C VAL A 89 5.43 -7.01 -0.69
N GLU A 90 4.60 -7.68 -1.49
CA GLU A 90 5.03 -8.82 -2.30
C GLU A 90 5.97 -8.41 -3.45
N LEU A 91 5.83 -7.20 -4.03
CA LEU A 91 6.84 -6.67 -4.95
C LEU A 91 8.21 -6.57 -4.28
N ALA A 92 8.27 -6.07 -3.04
CA ALA A 92 9.52 -6.00 -2.28
C ALA A 92 10.08 -7.40 -1.95
N ARG A 93 9.22 -8.37 -1.64
CA ARG A 93 9.61 -9.75 -1.34
C ARG A 93 10.35 -10.41 -2.51
N LEU A 94 10.00 -10.08 -3.75
CA LEU A 94 10.65 -10.63 -4.94
C LEU A 94 12.14 -10.30 -5.04
N LEU A 95 12.62 -9.27 -4.34
CA LEU A 95 14.04 -8.89 -4.32
C LEU A 95 14.89 -9.77 -3.39
N ASP A 96 14.30 -10.70 -2.64
CA ASP A 96 14.99 -11.58 -1.69
C ASP A 96 15.90 -10.81 -0.71
N ASN A 97 15.41 -9.65 -0.23
CA ASN A 97 16.07 -8.78 0.72
C ASN A 97 15.20 -8.60 1.95
N ASP A 98 15.51 -9.34 3.03
CA ASP A 98 14.70 -9.37 4.24
C ASP A 98 14.59 -7.99 4.91
N VAL A 99 15.67 -7.20 4.90
CA VAL A 99 15.66 -5.85 5.50
C VAL A 99 14.71 -4.93 4.72
N LEU A 100 14.77 -4.96 3.39
CA LEU A 100 13.86 -4.19 2.55
C LEU A 100 12.42 -4.64 2.74
N PHE A 101 12.20 -5.95 2.81
CA PHE A 101 10.88 -6.52 3.07
C PHE A 101 10.31 -6.05 4.40
N GLU A 102 11.07 -6.07 5.50
CA GLU A 102 10.64 -5.59 6.82
C GLU A 102 10.27 -4.09 6.79
N ILE A 103 11.09 -3.26 6.14
CA ILE A 103 10.82 -1.83 5.98
C ILE A 103 9.51 -1.62 5.20
N MET A 104 9.34 -2.30 4.07
CA MET A 104 8.15 -2.18 3.24
C MET A 104 6.90 -2.70 3.95
N ASN A 105 7.02 -3.79 4.69
CA ASN A 105 5.91 -4.33 5.49
C ASN A 105 5.42 -3.31 6.53
N THR A 106 6.33 -2.64 7.24
CA THR A 106 6.00 -1.58 8.20
C THR A 106 5.37 -0.37 7.52
N LEU A 107 5.93 0.11 6.40
CA LEU A 107 5.38 1.24 5.65
C LEU A 107 3.98 0.94 5.10
N CYS A 108 3.76 -0.26 4.57
CA CYS A 108 2.46 -0.67 4.06
C CYS A 108 1.44 -0.87 5.19
N ALA A 109 1.84 -1.38 6.36
CA ALA A 109 0.96 -1.45 7.52
C ALA A 109 0.51 -0.05 7.98
N ARG A 110 1.42 0.92 8.03
CA ARG A 110 1.09 2.33 8.32
C ARG A 110 0.17 2.93 7.25
N SER A 111 0.41 2.68 5.98
CA SER A 111 -0.46 3.13 4.89
C SER A 111 -1.87 2.53 5.00
N SER A 112 -1.97 1.24 5.34
CA SER A 112 -3.24 0.56 5.56
C SER A 112 -4.03 1.21 6.69
N LEU A 113 -3.35 1.55 7.81
CA LEU A 113 -3.95 2.28 8.93
C LEU A 113 -4.44 3.66 8.49
N ILE A 114 -3.58 4.43 7.79
CA ILE A 114 -3.92 5.77 7.28
C ILE A 114 -5.21 5.72 6.44
N VAL A 115 -5.28 4.79 5.48
CA VAL A 115 -6.48 4.61 4.64
C VAL A 115 -7.69 4.26 5.50
N ALA A 116 -7.53 3.36 6.48
CA ALA A 116 -8.64 2.91 7.32
C ALA A 116 -9.19 4.03 8.23
N VAL A 117 -8.33 4.86 8.82
CA VAL A 117 -8.75 5.94 9.74
C VAL A 117 -9.21 7.20 9.01
N SER A 118 -8.73 7.44 7.77
CA SER A 118 -9.06 8.64 6.99
C SER A 118 -10.35 8.50 6.20
N ASP A 119 -11.06 7.37 6.26
CA ASP A 119 -12.33 7.20 5.56
C ASP A 119 -13.52 7.58 6.47
N PRO A 120 -14.05 8.83 6.36
CA PRO A 120 -15.16 9.30 7.19
C PRO A 120 -16.47 8.55 6.90
N LEU A 121 -16.56 7.83 5.76
CA LEU A 121 -17.74 7.08 5.32
C LEU A 121 -17.71 5.60 5.75
N ARG A 122 -16.89 5.26 6.72
CA ARG A 122 -16.75 3.91 7.29
C ARG A 122 -18.07 3.22 7.70
N LYS A 123 -19.15 3.98 7.84
CA LYS A 123 -20.48 3.49 8.22
C LYS A 123 -21.43 3.21 7.05
N GLU A 124 -21.14 3.68 5.86
CA GLU A 124 -21.99 3.47 4.69
C GLU A 124 -21.43 2.36 3.80
N LYS A 125 -22.29 1.41 3.42
CA LYS A 125 -22.02 0.41 2.37
C LYS A 125 -21.99 1.11 1.00
N ARG A 126 -20.95 1.90 0.73
CA ARG A 126 -20.70 2.46 -0.60
C ARG A 126 -19.67 1.62 -1.34
N THR A 127 -19.88 1.46 -2.62
CA THR A 127 -18.90 0.89 -3.56
C THR A 127 -17.55 1.53 -3.32
N ILE A 128 -16.50 0.73 -3.22
CA ILE A 128 -15.14 1.24 -3.10
C ILE A 128 -14.81 1.89 -4.45
N ASN A 129 -14.80 3.21 -4.51
CA ASN A 129 -14.44 3.93 -5.72
C ASN A 129 -12.91 4.01 -5.83
N SER A 130 -12.30 2.86 -6.08
CA SER A 130 -10.86 2.73 -6.24
C SER A 130 -10.54 1.98 -7.52
N ASN A 131 -9.66 2.55 -8.32
CA ASN A 131 -9.09 1.92 -9.50
C ASN A 131 -7.76 1.21 -9.19
N SER A 132 -7.44 0.97 -7.92
CA SER A 132 -6.13 0.44 -7.51
C SER A 132 -5.77 -0.86 -8.21
N HIS A 133 -6.69 -1.81 -8.31
CA HIS A 133 -6.45 -3.09 -8.99
C HIS A 133 -6.14 -2.93 -10.48
N HIS A 134 -6.73 -1.93 -11.17
CA HIS A 134 -6.37 -1.62 -12.56
C HIS A 134 -4.97 -1.00 -12.65
N GLU A 135 -4.62 -0.10 -11.74
CA GLU A 135 -3.28 0.51 -11.68
C GLU A 135 -2.21 -0.51 -11.31
N HIS A 136 -2.50 -1.43 -10.37
CA HIS A 136 -1.61 -2.53 -10.02
C HIS A 136 -1.38 -3.47 -11.22
N ARG A 137 -2.42 -3.79 -11.99
CA ARG A 137 -2.29 -4.55 -13.23
C ARG A 137 -1.42 -3.82 -14.24
N GLU A 138 -1.65 -2.52 -14.47
CA GLU A 138 -0.82 -1.71 -15.37
C GLU A 138 0.66 -1.74 -14.95
N ILE A 139 0.95 -1.70 -13.64
CA ILE A 139 2.32 -1.80 -13.11
C ILE A 139 2.95 -3.14 -13.50
N LEU A 140 2.27 -4.27 -13.28
CA LEU A 140 2.80 -5.59 -13.65
C LEU A 140 3.00 -5.72 -15.15
N ASP A 141 2.03 -5.30 -15.96
CA ASP A 141 2.11 -5.36 -17.43
C ASP A 141 3.29 -4.54 -17.97
N LEU A 142 3.55 -3.37 -17.37
CA LEU A 142 4.69 -2.52 -17.73
C LEU A 142 6.03 -3.11 -17.30
N LEU A 143 6.08 -3.83 -16.15
CA LEU A 143 7.26 -4.56 -15.71
C LEU A 143 7.60 -5.67 -16.71
N VAL A 144 6.62 -6.51 -17.07
CA VAL A 144 6.79 -7.60 -18.07
C VAL A 144 7.21 -7.04 -19.42
N ALA A 145 6.64 -5.90 -19.83
CA ALA A 145 6.98 -5.23 -21.08
C ALA A 145 8.31 -4.46 -21.06
N GLY A 146 9.06 -4.45 -19.93
CA GLY A 146 10.34 -3.74 -19.81
C GLY A 146 10.24 -2.22 -19.90
N LYS A 147 9.08 -1.61 -19.58
CA LYS A 147 8.81 -0.18 -19.75
C LYS A 147 9.23 0.64 -18.51
N ARG A 148 10.52 0.64 -18.18
CA ARG A 148 11.13 1.21 -16.96
C ARG A 148 10.59 2.59 -16.59
N ASN A 149 10.65 3.57 -17.48
CA ASN A 149 10.22 4.94 -17.18
C ASN A 149 8.71 5.05 -16.96
N ARG A 150 7.93 4.23 -17.66
CA ARG A 150 6.47 4.23 -17.54
C ARG A 150 6.03 3.59 -16.25
N VAL A 151 6.58 2.44 -15.87
CA VAL A 151 6.19 1.74 -14.64
C VAL A 151 6.46 2.59 -13.41
N THR A 152 7.62 3.25 -13.33
CA THR A 152 7.94 4.17 -12.23
C THR A 152 6.96 5.34 -12.18
N LYS A 153 6.61 5.92 -13.34
CA LYS A 153 5.65 7.02 -13.42
C LYS A 153 4.25 6.59 -12.95
N VAL A 154 3.80 5.40 -13.32
CA VAL A 154 2.50 4.86 -12.90
C VAL A 154 2.48 4.63 -11.39
N MET A 155 3.52 4.01 -10.81
CA MET A 155 3.63 3.81 -9.37
C MET A 155 3.61 5.13 -8.60
N ARG A 156 4.39 6.13 -9.03
CA ARG A 156 4.40 7.46 -8.42
C ARG A 156 3.01 8.10 -8.46
N ARG A 157 2.34 8.08 -9.61
CA ARG A 157 0.97 8.58 -9.76
C ARG A 157 0.00 7.88 -8.82
N HIS A 158 0.05 6.55 -8.76
CA HIS A 158 -0.80 5.72 -7.92
C HIS A 158 -0.70 6.13 -6.44
N LEU A 159 0.52 6.24 -5.91
CA LEU A 159 0.75 6.60 -4.51
C LEU A 159 0.48 8.09 -4.23
N SER A 160 0.81 8.99 -5.17
CA SER A 160 0.50 10.43 -5.02
C SER A 160 -1.00 10.70 -4.98
N ALA A 161 -1.80 9.96 -5.75
CA ALA A 161 -3.25 10.05 -5.70
C ALA A 161 -3.83 9.68 -4.32
N CYS A 162 -3.13 8.88 -3.52
CA CYS A 162 -3.52 8.64 -2.13
C CYS A 162 -3.33 9.90 -1.27
N ILE A 163 -2.22 10.63 -1.44
CA ILE A 163 -1.95 11.90 -0.72
C ILE A 163 -3.01 12.93 -1.09
N GLU A 164 -3.30 13.13 -2.37
CA GLU A 164 -4.29 14.09 -2.86
C GLU A 164 -5.69 13.83 -2.27
N ARG A 165 -6.10 12.56 -2.23
CA ARG A 165 -7.38 12.17 -1.62
C ARG A 165 -7.43 12.44 -0.11
N LEU A 166 -6.31 12.28 0.60
CA LEU A 166 -6.21 12.57 2.03
C LEU A 166 -6.31 14.08 2.29
N GLU A 167 -5.63 14.91 1.50
CA GLU A 167 -5.69 16.37 1.60
C GLU A 167 -7.11 16.88 1.39
N GLN A 168 -7.77 16.44 0.32
CA GLN A 168 -9.16 16.84 0.01
C GLN A 168 -10.15 16.50 1.12
N LYS A 169 -9.94 15.38 1.84
CA LYS A 169 -10.82 14.98 2.95
C LYS A 169 -10.63 15.82 4.21
N LEU A 170 -9.46 16.39 4.40
CA LEU A 170 -9.16 17.21 5.59
C LEU A 170 -9.55 18.69 5.41
N GLU A 171 -9.79 19.13 4.17
CA GLU A 171 -10.25 20.48 3.84
C GLU A 171 -11.78 20.62 3.89
N MET A 172 -12.53 19.52 4.00
CA MET A 172 -13.99 19.47 4.14
C MET A 172 -14.43 19.44 5.61
#